data_669d8c10adeb861b03b228abdc095fbe
#
_entry.id   669d8c10adeb861b03b228abdc095fbe
#
_cell.length_a   1.000
_cell.length_b   1.000
_cell.length_c   1.000
_cell.angle_alpha   90.00
_cell.angle_beta   90.00
_cell.angle_gamma   90.00
#
_symmetry.space_group_name_H-M   'P 1'
#
loop_
_entity.id
_entity.type
_entity.pdbx_description
1 polymer ?
#
loop_
_entity_poly.entity_id
_entity_poly.type
_entity_poly.pdbx_seq_one_letter_code
_entity_poly.pdbx_strand_id
1 'polypeptide(L)'
;MVERGVVSDSRPHAFVVRSSRQTDAVTAPDDARPADDGAPPGVADARPTDDDHLQALRAIEWAINRTGRLAGDVQRLAVPAWRSSTQGERRWMVTSAVAVAIALQLALPHRLVLPPWWLLPAIGTVLLVGLVLVNPTRIERRSSRVRAASIGLTVVLSLANAVSAGRLILRVVEGRFGSTAGPLLLSGGAIWATNVIVFGLWYWELDRGGPAARAHGVEDVPDFLFPQMTSPDLAPPDWEPRFADYLYVSFTNATAFSPTDVLPMATWVKMTMMLQSVVSLSTVALVIARAVNILK
;
A
#
# COMPACT_ATOMS: atom_id res chain seq x y z
N MET A 1 31.60 -5.75 49.48
CA MET A 1 32.63 -5.02 48.72
C MET A 1 31.89 -4.20 47.70
N VAL A 2 31.88 -2.91 47.92
CA VAL A 2 31.10 -1.89 47.22
C VAL A 2 31.84 -1.47 45.95
N GLU A 3 31.21 -1.40 44.82
CA GLU A 3 31.63 -0.45 43.79
C GLU A 3 30.46 0.15 43.05
N ARG A 4 30.41 1.47 43.11
CA ARG A 4 29.52 2.38 42.44
C ARG A 4 30.04 2.62 40.99
N GLY A 5 29.17 2.72 40.03
CA GLY A 5 29.58 3.12 38.70
C GLY A 5 28.50 3.88 37.98
N VAL A 6 28.57 5.17 38.02
CA VAL A 6 28.42 6.18 36.96
C VAL A 6 27.16 6.11 36.10
N VAL A 7 26.23 6.98 36.43
CA VAL A 7 25.15 7.52 35.63
C VAL A 7 25.76 8.48 34.58
N SER A 8 25.65 8.20 33.29
CA SER A 8 25.95 9.14 32.20
C SER A 8 24.68 9.84 31.76
N ASP A 9 24.58 11.10 32.14
CA ASP A 9 23.60 12.08 31.72
C ASP A 9 24.01 12.61 30.32
N SER A 10 23.27 12.27 29.28
CA SER A 10 23.43 12.82 27.93
C SER A 10 22.17 13.60 27.55
N ARG A 11 22.19 14.91 27.81
CA ARG A 11 21.20 15.87 27.29
C ARG A 11 21.43 16.10 25.81
N PRO A 12 20.38 16.29 25.00
CA PRO A 12 20.52 16.64 23.60
C PRO A 12 20.88 18.11 23.42
N HIS A 13 21.91 18.37 22.62
CA HIS A 13 22.34 19.70 22.20
C HIS A 13 21.28 20.36 21.33
N ALA A 14 20.73 21.46 21.80
CA ALA A 14 19.92 22.37 21.03
C ALA A 14 20.84 23.15 20.05
N PHE A 15 20.60 23.02 18.77
CA PHE A 15 21.28 23.78 17.71
C PHE A 15 20.64 25.17 17.63
N VAL A 16 21.31 26.17 18.20
CA VAL A 16 20.91 27.59 18.11
C VAL A 16 21.46 28.16 16.81
N VAL A 17 20.59 28.44 15.85
CA VAL A 17 20.92 29.23 14.67
C VAL A 17 21.00 30.71 15.06
N ARG A 18 22.20 31.24 15.09
CA ARG A 18 22.50 32.65 15.36
C ARG A 18 22.34 33.43 14.06
N SER A 19 21.27 34.20 13.95
CA SER A 19 21.10 35.22 12.90
C SER A 19 21.97 36.44 13.21
N SER A 20 23.04 36.64 12.43
CA SER A 20 23.83 37.86 12.45
C SER A 20 23.20 38.89 11.50
N ARG A 21 22.47 39.85 12.07
CA ARG A 21 22.16 41.10 11.37
C ARG A 21 23.39 42.00 11.45
N GLN A 22 24.01 42.25 10.32
CA GLN A 22 25.02 43.27 10.17
C GLN A 22 24.32 44.53 9.66
N THR A 23 24.22 45.55 10.51
CA THR A 23 23.77 46.89 10.20
C THR A 23 25.00 47.70 9.89
N ASP A 24 25.31 47.90 8.60
CA ASP A 24 26.27 48.91 8.19
C ASP A 24 25.56 50.26 8.05
N ALA A 25 25.92 51.17 8.97
CA ALA A 25 25.56 52.56 8.91
C ALA A 25 26.50 53.28 7.91
N VAL A 26 25.95 53.76 6.79
CA VAL A 26 26.66 54.66 5.89
C VAL A 26 26.28 56.10 6.25
N THR A 27 27.27 56.82 6.72
CA THR A 27 27.30 58.27 6.96
C THR A 27 27.12 59.05 5.67
N ALA A 28 26.20 60.02 5.73
CA ALA A 28 26.02 61.02 4.66
C ALA A 28 27.06 62.15 4.79
N PRO A 29 27.58 62.68 3.71
CA PRO A 29 28.20 64.02 3.72
C PRO A 29 27.21 65.09 3.28
N ASP A 30 27.29 66.17 3.98
CA ASP A 30 26.55 67.42 3.87
C ASP A 30 27.14 68.30 2.77
N ASP A 31 26.32 69.28 2.31
CA ASP A 31 26.63 70.45 1.48
C ASP A 31 26.75 70.30 -0.06
N ALA A 32 25.70 70.82 -0.73
CA ALA A 32 25.79 71.94 -1.63
C ALA A 32 24.40 72.29 -2.26
N ARG A 33 23.94 73.50 -2.03
CA ARG A 33 22.87 74.23 -2.74
C ARG A 33 23.48 75.02 -3.90
N PRO A 34 22.62 75.67 -4.74
CA PRO A 34 21.68 75.10 -5.74
C PRO A 34 22.07 75.65 -7.15
N ALA A 35 21.67 75.02 -8.21
CA ALA A 35 21.55 75.66 -9.50
C ALA A 35 20.19 75.35 -10.09
N ASP A 36 19.44 76.39 -10.26
CA ASP A 36 18.28 76.59 -11.08
C ASP A 36 18.61 76.25 -12.53
N ASP A 37 17.77 75.42 -13.20
CA ASP A 37 17.43 75.63 -14.62
C ASP A 37 16.65 74.42 -15.18
N GLY A 38 15.47 74.72 -15.72
CA GLY A 38 14.98 74.03 -16.86
C GLY A 38 13.99 72.85 -16.56
N ALA A 39 12.72 73.16 -16.35
CA ALA A 39 11.67 72.18 -16.48
C ALA A 39 11.70 71.49 -17.86
N PRO A 40 11.69 70.14 -17.94
CA PRO A 40 11.50 69.48 -19.21
C PRO A 40 10.04 69.68 -19.72
N PRO A 41 9.83 69.78 -21.02
CA PRO A 41 8.51 70.03 -21.61
C PRO A 41 7.60 68.82 -21.39
N GLY A 42 6.44 69.10 -20.84
CA GLY A 42 5.18 68.37 -20.95
C GLY A 42 5.27 66.82 -21.01
N VAL A 43 5.24 66.20 -19.88
CA VAL A 43 4.66 64.85 -19.83
C VAL A 43 3.18 65.03 -20.10
N ALA A 44 2.79 64.78 -21.34
CA ALA A 44 1.38 64.73 -21.72
C ALA A 44 0.72 63.70 -20.81
N ASP A 45 -0.27 64.14 -20.13
CA ASP A 45 -1.16 63.34 -19.25
C ASP A 45 -1.97 62.38 -20.17
N ALA A 46 -1.29 61.36 -20.63
CA ALA A 46 -1.91 60.28 -21.41
C ALA A 46 -2.76 59.47 -20.46
N ARG A 47 -4.05 59.83 -20.40
CA ARG A 47 -5.05 58.98 -19.73
C ARG A 47 -4.95 57.60 -20.35
N PRO A 48 -4.85 56.53 -19.50
CA PRO A 48 -4.81 55.14 -20.00
C PRO A 48 -6.05 54.91 -20.87
N THR A 49 -5.83 54.38 -22.06
CA THR A 49 -6.93 54.06 -22.96
C THR A 49 -7.68 52.86 -22.40
N ASP A 50 -8.98 52.71 -22.78
CA ASP A 50 -9.80 51.57 -22.37
C ASP A 50 -9.10 50.22 -22.73
N ASP A 51 -8.31 50.20 -23.79
CA ASP A 51 -7.51 49.04 -24.21
C ASP A 51 -6.40 48.68 -23.20
N ASP A 52 -5.75 49.69 -22.60
CA ASP A 52 -4.70 49.47 -21.59
C ASP A 52 -5.31 48.85 -20.30
N HIS A 53 -6.51 49.30 -19.92
CA HIS A 53 -7.26 48.71 -18.79
C HIS A 53 -7.70 47.28 -19.07
N LEU A 54 -8.15 46.97 -20.27
CA LEU A 54 -8.51 45.63 -20.67
C LEU A 54 -7.30 44.68 -20.74
N GLN A 55 -6.15 45.16 -21.21
CA GLN A 55 -4.92 44.37 -21.19
C GLN A 55 -4.42 44.11 -19.76
N ALA A 56 -4.46 45.09 -18.88
CA ALA A 56 -4.12 44.93 -17.46
C ALA A 56 -5.04 43.92 -16.76
N LEU A 57 -6.36 43.98 -17.02
CA LEU A 57 -7.32 43.02 -16.45
C LEU A 57 -7.06 41.58 -16.96
N ARG A 58 -6.81 41.41 -18.25
CA ARG A 58 -6.44 40.09 -18.82
C ARG A 58 -5.12 39.55 -18.24
N ALA A 59 -4.13 40.41 -18.01
CA ALA A 59 -2.87 40.02 -17.39
C ALA A 59 -3.07 39.59 -15.92
N ILE A 60 -3.93 40.30 -15.17
CA ILE A 60 -4.29 39.94 -13.80
C ILE A 60 -5.06 38.61 -13.78
N GLU A 61 -6.05 38.44 -14.64
CA GLU A 61 -6.83 37.21 -14.76
C GLU A 61 -5.95 36.00 -15.12
N TRP A 62 -5.01 36.18 -16.06
CA TRP A 62 -4.01 35.17 -16.42
C TRP A 62 -3.08 34.83 -15.23
N ALA A 63 -2.63 35.83 -14.48
CA ALA A 63 -1.78 35.66 -13.29
C ALA A 63 -2.54 34.93 -12.16
N ILE A 64 -3.80 35.26 -11.91
CA ILE A 64 -4.67 34.58 -10.93
C ILE A 64 -4.91 33.12 -11.33
N ASN A 65 -5.21 32.88 -12.60
CA ASN A 65 -5.44 31.52 -13.10
C ASN A 65 -4.15 30.67 -13.11
N ARG A 66 -2.99 31.29 -13.31
CA ARG A 66 -1.68 30.60 -13.24
C ARG A 66 -1.29 30.32 -11.81
N THR A 67 -1.46 31.27 -10.88
CA THR A 67 -1.21 31.06 -9.45
C THR A 67 -2.17 30.05 -8.84
N GLY A 68 -3.44 30.06 -9.24
CA GLY A 68 -4.42 29.07 -8.81
C GLY A 68 -4.08 27.63 -9.28
N ARG A 69 -3.57 27.49 -10.52
CA ARG A 69 -3.07 26.21 -11.02
C ARG A 69 -1.79 25.78 -10.31
N LEU A 70 -0.84 26.66 -10.11
CA LEU A 70 0.40 26.37 -9.37
C LEU A 70 0.12 26.04 -7.90
N ALA A 71 -0.82 26.73 -7.25
CA ALA A 71 -1.25 26.41 -5.88
C ALA A 71 -1.95 25.04 -5.81
N GLY A 72 -2.79 24.70 -6.79
CA GLY A 72 -3.40 23.38 -6.93
C GLY A 72 -2.39 22.27 -7.18
N ASP A 73 -1.37 22.53 -7.97
CA ASP A 73 -0.28 21.57 -8.26
C ASP A 73 0.65 21.41 -7.05
N VAL A 74 0.98 22.49 -6.34
CA VAL A 74 1.74 22.45 -5.07
C VAL A 74 0.95 21.73 -3.99
N GLN A 75 -0.35 21.88 -3.93
CA GLN A 75 -1.20 21.18 -2.97
C GLN A 75 -1.37 19.70 -3.31
N ARG A 76 -1.33 19.33 -4.59
CA ARG A 76 -1.26 17.93 -5.04
C ARG A 76 0.11 17.31 -4.77
N LEU A 77 1.19 18.08 -4.83
CA LEU A 77 2.54 17.65 -4.44
C LEU A 77 2.71 17.51 -2.91
N ALA A 78 1.89 18.22 -2.11
CA ALA A 78 1.99 18.20 -0.65
C ALA A 78 1.31 16.98 0.00
N VAL A 79 0.32 16.34 -0.65
CA VAL A 79 -0.38 15.16 -0.11
C VAL A 79 -0.45 14.08 -1.18
N PRO A 80 0.36 13.02 -1.06
CA PRO A 80 0.31 11.90 -2.01
C PRO A 80 -1.08 11.29 -2.11
N ALA A 81 -1.45 10.77 -3.28
CA ALA A 81 -2.76 10.18 -3.54
C ALA A 81 -3.13 9.07 -2.55
N TRP A 82 -2.15 8.26 -2.14
CA TRP A 82 -2.37 7.19 -1.17
C TRP A 82 -2.73 7.66 0.26
N ARG A 83 -2.56 8.97 0.58
CA ARG A 83 -3.03 9.62 1.82
C ARG A 83 -4.33 10.37 1.66
N SER A 84 -4.76 10.62 0.44
CA SER A 84 -5.99 11.35 0.15
C SER A 84 -7.19 10.40 0.02
N SER A 85 -8.41 10.94 0.11
CA SER A 85 -9.61 10.17 -0.19
C SER A 85 -9.67 9.84 -1.69
N THR A 86 -9.94 8.58 -2.02
CA THR A 86 -10.03 8.05 -3.39
C THR A 86 -11.42 7.46 -3.67
N GLN A 87 -11.65 7.08 -4.92
CA GLN A 87 -12.91 6.41 -5.31
C GLN A 87 -12.97 4.93 -4.91
N GLY A 88 -11.97 4.43 -4.17
CA GLY A 88 -11.86 3.03 -3.80
C GLY A 88 -11.49 2.10 -4.94
N GLU A 89 -11.05 0.90 -4.60
CA GLU A 89 -10.53 -0.09 -5.54
C GLU A 89 -11.64 -0.82 -6.32
N ARG A 90 -11.37 -1.14 -7.59
CA ARG A 90 -12.25 -2.01 -8.40
C ARG A 90 -12.24 -3.42 -7.84
N ARG A 91 -13.43 -3.98 -7.60
CA ARG A 91 -13.61 -5.27 -6.93
C ARG A 91 -13.15 -6.48 -7.74
N TRP A 92 -13.09 -6.42 -9.06
CA TRP A 92 -12.92 -7.57 -9.94
C TRP A 92 -11.64 -8.39 -9.64
N MET A 93 -10.52 -7.72 -9.30
CA MET A 93 -9.27 -8.42 -9.00
C MET A 93 -9.39 -9.29 -7.75
N VAL A 94 -9.96 -8.74 -6.67
CA VAL A 94 -10.18 -9.48 -5.41
C VAL A 94 -11.18 -10.61 -5.64
N THR A 95 -12.27 -10.33 -6.35
CA THR A 95 -13.31 -11.34 -6.65
C THR A 95 -12.75 -12.49 -7.46
N SER A 96 -11.94 -12.21 -8.51
CA SER A 96 -11.31 -13.26 -9.31
C SER A 96 -10.31 -14.09 -8.52
N ALA A 97 -9.48 -13.46 -7.68
CA ALA A 97 -8.53 -14.17 -6.84
C ALA A 97 -9.23 -15.10 -5.84
N VAL A 98 -10.30 -14.62 -5.18
CA VAL A 98 -11.11 -15.46 -4.28
C VAL A 98 -11.79 -16.60 -5.03
N ALA A 99 -12.35 -16.35 -6.22
CA ALA A 99 -12.95 -17.39 -7.04
C ALA A 99 -11.92 -18.46 -7.45
N VAL A 100 -10.70 -18.06 -7.81
CA VAL A 100 -9.58 -18.97 -8.07
C VAL A 100 -9.23 -19.80 -6.82
N ALA A 101 -9.13 -19.16 -5.66
CA ALA A 101 -8.85 -19.88 -4.41
C ALA A 101 -9.92 -20.93 -4.10
N ILE A 102 -11.21 -20.61 -4.28
CA ILE A 102 -12.32 -21.54 -4.10
C ILE A 102 -12.22 -22.69 -5.14
N ALA A 103 -11.95 -22.37 -6.40
CA ALA A 103 -11.80 -23.39 -7.45
C ALA A 103 -10.62 -24.33 -7.16
N LEU A 104 -9.48 -23.82 -6.72
CA LEU A 104 -8.34 -24.64 -6.29
C LEU A 104 -8.68 -25.57 -5.12
N GLN A 105 -9.44 -25.08 -4.15
CA GLN A 105 -9.90 -25.91 -3.02
C GLN A 105 -10.86 -27.03 -3.46
N LEU A 106 -11.76 -26.76 -4.43
CA LEU A 106 -12.66 -27.76 -5.01
C LEU A 106 -11.92 -28.81 -5.87
N ALA A 107 -10.80 -28.42 -6.49
CA ALA A 107 -9.95 -29.29 -7.29
C ALA A 107 -9.09 -30.25 -6.44
N LEU A 108 -8.94 -29.99 -5.13
CA LEU A 108 -8.14 -30.85 -4.26
C LEU A 108 -8.81 -32.23 -4.03
N PRO A 109 -8.04 -33.33 -3.94
CA PRO A 109 -8.55 -34.62 -3.55
C PRO A 109 -9.27 -34.59 -2.21
N HIS A 110 -10.42 -35.24 -2.08
CA HIS A 110 -11.25 -35.27 -0.86
C HIS A 110 -10.47 -35.68 0.40
N ARG A 111 -9.43 -36.48 0.26
CA ARG A 111 -8.54 -36.88 1.35
C ARG A 111 -7.73 -35.73 1.96
N LEU A 112 -7.59 -34.61 1.25
CA LEU A 112 -6.87 -33.42 1.72
C LEU A 112 -7.78 -32.35 2.32
N VAL A 113 -9.10 -32.43 2.11
CA VAL A 113 -10.07 -31.43 2.58
C VAL A 113 -10.91 -31.94 3.75
N LEU A 114 -11.46 -31.01 4.55
CA LEU A 114 -12.36 -31.37 5.65
C LEU A 114 -13.68 -31.96 5.12
N PRO A 115 -14.17 -33.06 5.70
CA PRO A 115 -15.52 -33.52 5.42
C PRO A 115 -16.56 -32.65 6.15
N PRO A 116 -17.67 -32.34 5.50
CA PRO A 116 -17.97 -32.59 4.09
C PRO A 116 -17.17 -31.63 3.20
N TRP A 117 -16.55 -32.17 2.14
CA TRP A 117 -15.59 -31.49 1.26
C TRP A 117 -16.10 -30.19 0.62
N TRP A 118 -17.41 -30.09 0.45
CA TRP A 118 -18.06 -28.91 -0.16
C TRP A 118 -18.35 -27.78 0.84
N LEU A 119 -18.30 -28.03 2.16
CA LEU A 119 -18.77 -27.09 3.18
C LEU A 119 -18.00 -25.77 3.17
N LEU A 120 -16.68 -25.81 3.29
CA LEU A 120 -15.86 -24.59 3.32
C LEU A 120 -15.90 -23.82 2.00
N PRO A 121 -15.78 -24.48 0.81
CA PRO A 121 -16.01 -23.80 -0.47
C PRO A 121 -17.41 -23.20 -0.62
N ALA A 122 -18.47 -23.87 -0.14
CA ALA A 122 -19.82 -23.32 -0.18
C ALA A 122 -19.97 -22.07 0.68
N ILE A 123 -19.47 -22.10 1.92
CA ILE A 123 -19.46 -20.92 2.81
C ILE A 123 -18.69 -19.78 2.15
N GLY A 124 -17.50 -20.07 1.59
CA GLY A 124 -16.69 -19.07 0.86
C GLY A 124 -17.44 -18.46 -0.32
N THR A 125 -18.15 -19.30 -1.10
CA THR A 125 -18.96 -18.84 -2.24
C THR A 125 -20.12 -17.96 -1.80
N VAL A 126 -20.86 -18.36 -0.76
CA VAL A 126 -21.98 -17.56 -0.22
C VAL A 126 -21.49 -16.19 0.27
N LEU A 127 -20.38 -16.17 1.02
CA LEU A 127 -19.78 -14.90 1.48
C LEU A 127 -19.30 -14.05 0.33
N LEU A 128 -18.65 -14.63 -0.68
CA LEU A 128 -18.20 -13.91 -1.88
C LEU A 128 -19.39 -13.30 -2.63
N VAL A 129 -20.42 -14.09 -2.90
CA VAL A 129 -21.63 -13.60 -3.58
C VAL A 129 -22.30 -12.49 -2.77
N GLY A 130 -22.48 -12.68 -1.47
CA GLY A 130 -23.04 -11.65 -0.59
C GLY A 130 -22.24 -10.34 -0.63
N LEU A 131 -20.93 -10.43 -0.59
CA LEU A 131 -20.04 -9.26 -0.69
C LEU A 131 -20.14 -8.59 -2.07
N VAL A 132 -20.26 -9.34 -3.17
CA VAL A 132 -20.43 -8.81 -4.53
C VAL A 132 -21.77 -8.08 -4.66
N LEU A 133 -22.85 -8.65 -4.11
CA LEU A 133 -24.18 -8.04 -4.17
C LEU A 133 -24.24 -6.71 -3.38
N VAL A 134 -23.52 -6.61 -2.27
CA VAL A 134 -23.49 -5.35 -1.46
C VAL A 134 -22.62 -4.26 -2.11
N ASN A 135 -21.50 -4.63 -2.74
CA ASN A 135 -20.55 -3.71 -3.39
C ASN A 135 -20.20 -4.24 -4.79
N PRO A 136 -21.02 -4.03 -5.82
CA PRO A 136 -20.84 -4.70 -7.12
C PRO A 136 -19.62 -4.20 -7.91
N THR A 137 -19.30 -2.92 -7.84
CA THR A 137 -18.27 -2.31 -8.70
C THR A 137 -17.02 -1.86 -7.95
N ARG A 138 -17.17 -1.16 -6.82
CA ARG A 138 -16.09 -0.57 -6.03
C ARG A 138 -16.27 -0.85 -4.54
N ILE A 139 -15.15 -0.87 -3.83
CA ILE A 139 -15.11 -1.14 -2.39
C ILE A 139 -15.00 0.20 -1.66
N GLU A 140 -16.14 0.87 -1.51
CA GLU A 140 -16.22 2.20 -0.88
C GLU A 140 -16.96 2.18 0.46
N ARG A 141 -17.83 1.17 0.67
CA ARG A 141 -18.76 1.15 1.80
C ARG A 141 -18.04 0.80 3.10
N ARG A 142 -17.86 1.81 3.96
CA ARG A 142 -17.38 1.63 5.33
C ARG A 142 -18.51 1.10 6.22
N SER A 143 -18.76 -0.22 6.16
CA SER A 143 -19.71 -0.90 7.03
C SER A 143 -18.99 -1.99 7.82
N SER A 144 -19.16 -2.00 9.13
CA SER A 144 -18.57 -3.03 10.01
C SER A 144 -19.03 -4.45 9.61
N ARG A 145 -20.27 -4.60 9.12
CA ARG A 145 -20.81 -5.90 8.66
C ARG A 145 -20.12 -6.38 7.38
N VAL A 146 -19.89 -5.48 6.42
CA VAL A 146 -19.19 -5.80 5.17
C VAL A 146 -17.74 -6.17 5.47
N ARG A 147 -17.06 -5.42 6.33
CA ARG A 147 -15.71 -5.75 6.78
C ARG A 147 -15.66 -7.09 7.52
N ALA A 148 -16.58 -7.35 8.43
CA ALA A 148 -16.65 -8.63 9.14
C ALA A 148 -16.87 -9.79 8.16
N ALA A 149 -17.72 -9.64 7.13
CA ALA A 149 -17.93 -10.64 6.09
C ALA A 149 -16.68 -10.88 5.24
N SER A 150 -15.94 -9.83 4.89
CA SER A 150 -14.67 -9.91 4.13
C SER A 150 -13.58 -10.64 4.94
N ILE A 151 -13.40 -10.26 6.20
CA ILE A 151 -12.49 -10.95 7.12
C ILE A 151 -12.94 -12.40 7.32
N GLY A 152 -14.24 -12.65 7.52
CA GLY A 152 -14.81 -13.99 7.65
C GLY A 152 -14.53 -14.88 6.43
N LEU A 153 -14.65 -14.33 5.23
CA LEU A 153 -14.29 -15.01 3.98
C LEU A 153 -12.81 -15.41 3.97
N THR A 154 -11.92 -14.46 4.32
CA THR A 154 -10.49 -14.71 4.36
C THR A 154 -10.13 -15.77 5.42
N VAL A 155 -10.78 -15.75 6.58
CA VAL A 155 -10.64 -16.78 7.63
C VAL A 155 -11.07 -18.17 7.12
N VAL A 156 -12.21 -18.27 6.44
CA VAL A 156 -12.72 -19.54 5.88
C VAL A 156 -11.73 -20.12 4.88
N LEU A 157 -11.21 -19.29 3.96
CA LEU A 157 -10.20 -19.70 2.98
C LEU A 157 -8.88 -20.11 3.66
N SER A 158 -8.46 -19.36 4.70
CA SER A 158 -7.26 -19.66 5.49
C SER A 158 -7.38 -21.02 6.16
N LEU A 159 -8.54 -21.31 6.80
CA LEU A 159 -8.79 -22.56 7.48
C LEU A 159 -8.79 -23.73 6.50
N ALA A 160 -9.48 -23.57 5.35
CA ALA A 160 -9.51 -24.58 4.30
C ALA A 160 -8.08 -24.90 3.82
N ASN A 161 -7.28 -23.86 3.54
CA ASN A 161 -5.90 -24.03 3.06
C ASN A 161 -5.00 -24.65 4.14
N ALA A 162 -5.08 -24.20 5.39
CA ALA A 162 -4.28 -24.71 6.50
C ALA A 162 -4.55 -26.21 6.76
N VAL A 163 -5.82 -26.64 6.71
CA VAL A 163 -6.17 -28.04 6.81
C VAL A 163 -5.62 -28.85 5.65
N SER A 164 -5.76 -28.34 4.43
CA SER A 164 -5.25 -29.03 3.23
C SER A 164 -3.73 -29.15 3.26
N ALA A 165 -3.01 -28.10 3.65
CA ALA A 165 -1.56 -28.10 3.83
C ALA A 165 -1.12 -29.09 4.91
N GLY A 166 -1.75 -29.04 6.10
CA GLY A 166 -1.45 -29.95 7.21
C GLY A 166 -1.67 -31.42 6.83
N ARG A 167 -2.78 -31.74 6.18
CA ARG A 167 -3.06 -33.09 5.69
C ARG A 167 -2.09 -33.56 4.60
N LEU A 168 -1.72 -32.67 3.69
CA LEU A 168 -0.71 -32.96 2.69
C LEU A 168 0.62 -33.31 3.37
N ILE A 169 1.11 -32.45 4.26
CA ILE A 169 2.36 -32.65 5.00
C ILE A 169 2.34 -33.99 5.75
N LEU A 170 1.30 -34.26 6.54
CA LEU A 170 1.17 -35.50 7.29
C LEU A 170 1.21 -36.74 6.38
N ARG A 171 0.44 -36.73 5.28
CA ARG A 171 0.43 -37.86 4.34
C ARG A 171 1.74 -38.06 3.61
N VAL A 172 2.47 -36.99 3.31
CA VAL A 172 3.79 -37.06 2.70
C VAL A 172 4.80 -37.67 3.68
N VAL A 173 4.81 -37.19 4.93
CA VAL A 173 5.71 -37.70 5.99
C VAL A 173 5.41 -39.17 6.31
N GLU A 174 4.13 -39.57 6.37
CA GLU A 174 3.71 -40.96 6.61
C GLU A 174 3.89 -41.87 5.39
N GLY A 175 4.33 -41.36 4.24
CA GLY A 175 4.46 -42.15 3.01
C GLY A 175 3.14 -42.56 2.36
N ARG A 176 2.01 -42.01 2.82
CA ARG A 176 0.64 -42.40 2.40
C ARG A 176 0.08 -41.62 1.20
N PHE A 177 0.88 -40.81 0.54
CA PHE A 177 0.39 -39.97 -0.58
C PHE A 177 0.20 -40.74 -1.88
N GLY A 178 0.78 -41.93 -2.02
CA GLY A 178 0.78 -42.74 -3.25
C GLY A 178 2.12 -42.71 -3.99
N SER A 179 2.19 -43.44 -5.11
CA SER A 179 3.42 -43.67 -5.88
C SER A 179 3.52 -42.81 -7.13
N THR A 180 2.63 -41.84 -7.34
CA THR A 180 2.64 -40.97 -8.55
C THR A 180 2.95 -39.53 -8.18
N ALA A 181 3.94 -38.93 -8.87
CA ALA A 181 4.38 -37.55 -8.62
C ALA A 181 3.38 -36.50 -9.10
N GLY A 182 2.63 -36.73 -10.18
CA GLY A 182 1.71 -35.77 -10.77
C GLY A 182 0.64 -35.22 -9.80
N PRO A 183 -0.20 -36.10 -9.21
CA PRO A 183 -1.21 -35.65 -8.21
C PRO A 183 -0.60 -34.96 -7.00
N LEU A 184 0.60 -35.36 -6.58
CA LEU A 184 1.32 -34.70 -5.47
C LEU A 184 1.69 -33.27 -5.83
N LEU A 185 2.34 -33.07 -6.98
CA LEU A 185 2.75 -31.75 -7.47
C LEU A 185 1.55 -30.84 -7.70
N LEU A 186 0.47 -31.34 -8.32
CA LEU A 186 -0.75 -30.55 -8.53
C LEU A 186 -1.41 -30.14 -7.22
N SER A 187 -1.49 -31.07 -6.24
CA SER A 187 -2.06 -30.74 -4.93
C SER A 187 -1.20 -29.76 -4.15
N GLY A 188 0.11 -29.94 -4.16
CA GLY A 188 1.08 -29.01 -3.55
C GLY A 188 1.04 -27.64 -4.19
N GLY A 189 1.01 -27.58 -5.51
CA GLY A 189 0.88 -26.34 -6.27
C GLY A 189 -0.43 -25.59 -5.99
N ALA A 190 -1.56 -26.32 -5.94
CA ALA A 190 -2.87 -25.74 -5.61
C ALA A 190 -2.90 -25.16 -4.17
N ILE A 191 -2.37 -25.90 -3.20
CA ILE A 191 -2.27 -25.43 -1.81
C ILE A 191 -1.35 -24.21 -1.72
N TRP A 192 -0.20 -24.25 -2.39
CA TRP A 192 0.74 -23.12 -2.41
C TRP A 192 0.12 -21.87 -3.07
N ALA A 193 -0.53 -22.01 -4.22
CA ALA A 193 -1.20 -20.89 -4.89
C ALA A 193 -2.34 -20.31 -4.03
N THR A 194 -3.12 -21.17 -3.36
CA THR A 194 -4.14 -20.74 -2.40
C THR A 194 -3.50 -20.00 -1.22
N ASN A 195 -2.34 -20.45 -0.72
CA ASN A 195 -1.58 -19.76 0.32
C ASN A 195 -1.21 -18.34 -0.09
N VAL A 196 -0.70 -18.16 -1.31
CA VAL A 196 -0.40 -16.83 -1.86
C VAL A 196 -1.63 -15.93 -1.89
N ILE A 197 -2.75 -16.42 -2.41
CA ILE A 197 -3.99 -15.64 -2.51
C ILE A 197 -4.50 -15.23 -1.12
N VAL A 198 -4.54 -16.17 -0.19
CA VAL A 198 -5.07 -15.97 1.18
C VAL A 198 -4.24 -14.96 1.95
N PHE A 199 -2.90 -15.05 1.90
CA PHE A 199 -2.05 -14.06 2.58
C PHE A 199 -2.07 -12.70 1.88
N GLY A 200 -2.19 -12.65 0.55
CA GLY A 200 -2.45 -11.41 -0.18
C GLY A 200 -3.75 -10.73 0.27
N LEU A 201 -4.82 -11.50 0.52
CA LEU A 201 -6.08 -11.00 1.09
C LEU A 201 -5.89 -10.48 2.52
N TRP A 202 -5.12 -11.16 3.38
CA TRP A 202 -4.81 -10.68 4.73
C TRP A 202 -4.05 -9.37 4.70
N TYR A 203 -3.01 -9.24 3.88
CA TYR A 203 -2.24 -8.01 3.75
C TYR A 203 -3.12 -6.85 3.27
N TRP A 204 -3.93 -7.09 2.25
CA TRP A 204 -4.85 -6.12 1.69
C TRP A 204 -5.97 -5.69 2.64
N GLU A 205 -6.54 -6.65 3.42
CA GLU A 205 -7.65 -6.39 4.33
C GLU A 205 -7.22 -5.69 5.63
N LEU A 206 -5.97 -5.91 6.07
CA LEU A 206 -5.52 -5.40 7.36
C LEU A 206 -4.75 -4.07 7.24
N ASP A 207 -4.04 -3.82 6.11
CA ASP A 207 -3.25 -2.60 5.94
C ASP A 207 -4.11 -1.35 6.09
N ARG A 208 -3.69 -0.45 7.00
CA ARG A 208 -4.37 0.82 7.30
C ARG A 208 -5.88 0.69 7.53
N GLY A 209 -6.29 -0.35 8.24
CA GLY A 209 -7.70 -0.57 8.54
C GLY A 209 -8.55 -1.11 7.39
N GLY A 210 -7.92 -1.52 6.27
CA GLY A 210 -8.55 -2.17 5.12
C GLY A 210 -8.94 -1.24 3.98
N PRO A 211 -9.43 -1.82 2.86
CA PRO A 211 -9.61 -1.09 1.59
C PRO A 211 -10.58 0.09 1.69
N ALA A 212 -11.68 -0.05 2.44
CA ALA A 212 -12.61 1.06 2.65
C ALA A 212 -12.02 2.16 3.53
N ALA A 213 -11.19 1.83 4.52
CA ALA A 213 -10.51 2.83 5.36
C ALA A 213 -9.43 3.57 4.55
N ARG A 214 -8.67 2.85 3.73
CA ARG A 214 -7.70 3.45 2.78
C ARG A 214 -8.38 4.41 1.82
N ALA A 215 -9.50 4.01 1.21
CA ALA A 215 -10.27 4.87 0.31
C ALA A 215 -10.75 6.18 0.96
N HIS A 216 -10.92 6.21 2.28
CA HIS A 216 -11.31 7.42 3.03
C HIS A 216 -10.13 8.16 3.68
N GLY A 217 -8.89 7.71 3.50
CA GLY A 217 -7.70 8.35 4.07
C GLY A 217 -7.72 8.40 5.61
N VAL A 218 -8.17 7.31 6.27
CA VAL A 218 -8.38 7.30 7.74
C VAL A 218 -7.07 7.17 8.52
N GLU A 219 -6.11 6.42 8.00
CA GLU A 219 -4.82 6.18 8.63
C GLU A 219 -3.66 6.61 7.72
N ASP A 220 -2.82 7.50 8.24
CA ASP A 220 -1.69 8.10 7.52
C ASP A 220 -0.45 7.22 7.51
N VAL A 221 -0.31 6.33 8.51
CA VAL A 221 0.88 5.48 8.65
C VAL A 221 0.63 4.13 7.98
N PRO A 222 1.40 3.77 6.95
CA PRO A 222 1.21 2.49 6.26
C PRO A 222 1.83 1.34 7.07
N ASP A 223 1.15 0.20 7.09
CA ASP A 223 1.70 -1.05 7.63
C ASP A 223 2.70 -1.70 6.66
N PHE A 224 2.51 -1.46 5.35
CA PHE A 224 3.42 -1.80 4.26
C PHE A 224 3.92 -0.54 3.56
N LEU A 225 5.22 -0.31 3.56
CA LEU A 225 5.82 0.82 2.85
C LEU A 225 6.23 0.38 1.44
N PHE A 226 5.47 0.82 0.45
CA PHE A 226 5.73 0.55 -0.96
C PHE A 226 6.75 1.54 -1.54
N PRO A 227 7.56 1.16 -2.56
CA PRO A 227 8.53 2.05 -3.20
C PRO A 227 7.93 3.36 -3.71
N GLN A 228 6.69 3.31 -4.22
CA GLN A 228 5.96 4.47 -4.72
C GLN A 228 5.60 5.49 -3.62
N MET A 229 5.57 5.06 -2.36
CA MET A 229 5.38 5.96 -1.21
C MET A 229 6.65 6.72 -0.86
N THR A 230 7.82 6.11 -1.11
CA THR A 230 9.14 6.72 -0.84
C THR A 230 9.67 7.53 -2.00
N SER A 231 9.23 7.23 -3.21
CA SER A 231 9.65 7.88 -4.45
C SER A 231 8.43 8.31 -5.27
N PRO A 232 7.63 9.27 -4.78
CA PRO A 232 6.39 9.69 -5.42
C PRO A 232 6.58 10.26 -6.82
N ASP A 233 7.76 10.83 -7.11
CA ASP A 233 8.09 11.38 -8.43
C ASP A 233 8.18 10.32 -9.53
N LEU A 234 8.39 9.05 -9.16
CA LEU A 234 8.46 7.91 -10.07
C LEU A 234 7.12 7.16 -10.17
N ALA A 235 6.15 7.52 -9.36
CA ALA A 235 4.83 6.88 -9.34
C ALA A 235 3.79 7.70 -10.12
N PRO A 236 2.74 7.06 -10.68
CA PRO A 236 1.60 7.79 -11.19
C PRO A 236 1.01 8.73 -10.12
N PRO A 237 0.55 9.94 -10.48
CA PRO A 237 0.04 10.90 -9.50
C PRO A 237 -1.17 10.42 -8.68
N ASP A 238 -1.93 9.45 -9.23
CA ASP A 238 -3.10 8.82 -8.64
C ASP A 238 -2.81 7.43 -8.05
N TRP A 239 -1.52 7.09 -7.87
CA TRP A 239 -1.14 5.77 -7.36
C TRP A 239 -1.58 5.59 -5.90
N GLU A 240 -2.22 4.47 -5.66
CA GLU A 240 -2.56 3.93 -4.34
C GLU A 240 -2.31 2.42 -4.33
N PRO A 241 -1.95 1.79 -3.20
CA PRO A 241 -1.74 0.35 -3.15
C PRO A 241 -3.08 -0.38 -3.35
N ARG A 242 -3.10 -1.28 -4.32
CA ARG A 242 -4.26 -2.09 -4.72
C ARG A 242 -4.03 -3.56 -4.39
N PHE A 243 -5.05 -4.38 -4.48
CA PHE A 243 -4.94 -5.81 -4.20
C PHE A 243 -3.79 -6.51 -4.96
N ALA A 244 -3.53 -6.11 -6.19
CA ALA A 244 -2.42 -6.65 -6.99
C ALA A 244 -1.05 -6.43 -6.31
N ASP A 245 -0.85 -5.30 -5.66
CA ASP A 245 0.40 -4.98 -4.97
C ASP A 245 0.60 -5.90 -3.75
N TYR A 246 -0.47 -6.14 -2.98
CA TYR A 246 -0.42 -7.07 -1.84
C TYR A 246 -0.31 -8.54 -2.28
N LEU A 247 -0.91 -8.91 -3.41
CA LEU A 247 -0.75 -10.24 -4.00
C LEU A 247 0.69 -10.46 -4.45
N TYR A 248 1.33 -9.46 -5.05
CA TYR A 248 2.75 -9.48 -5.39
C TYR A 248 3.63 -9.64 -4.15
N VAL A 249 3.38 -8.86 -3.08
CA VAL A 249 4.09 -9.02 -1.80
C VAL A 249 3.93 -10.44 -1.25
N SER A 250 2.72 -10.99 -1.29
CA SER A 250 2.46 -12.36 -0.84
C SER A 250 3.17 -13.40 -1.70
N PHE A 251 3.16 -13.23 -3.02
CA PHE A 251 3.85 -14.14 -3.96
C PHE A 251 5.36 -14.14 -3.71
N THR A 252 5.98 -12.98 -3.63
CA THR A 252 7.43 -12.86 -3.40
C THR A 252 7.84 -13.39 -2.03
N ASN A 253 7.02 -13.15 -0.99
CA ASN A 253 7.25 -13.71 0.34
C ASN A 253 7.11 -15.25 0.37
N ALA A 254 6.16 -15.81 -0.38
CA ALA A 254 5.94 -17.26 -0.46
C ALA A 254 7.04 -18.00 -1.24
N THR A 255 7.69 -17.34 -2.19
CA THR A 255 8.78 -17.92 -2.98
C THR A 255 10.13 -17.90 -2.25
N ALA A 256 10.28 -17.09 -1.23
CA ALA A 256 11.53 -16.86 -0.48
C ALA A 256 12.73 -16.43 -1.36
N PHE A 257 12.50 -15.94 -2.56
CA PHE A 257 13.53 -15.57 -3.52
C PHE A 257 14.04 -14.15 -3.41
N SER A 258 13.86 -13.48 -2.39
CA SER A 258 14.37 -12.14 -2.08
C SER A 258 13.32 -11.30 -1.35
N PRO A 259 13.77 -10.41 -0.49
CA PRO A 259 12.86 -9.46 0.11
C PRO A 259 12.17 -8.69 -1.01
N THR A 260 10.90 -8.52 -0.83
CA THR A 260 10.13 -7.57 -1.61
C THR A 260 10.73 -6.19 -1.42
N ASP A 261 10.67 -5.34 -2.43
CA ASP A 261 11.00 -3.92 -2.29
C ASP A 261 10.05 -3.20 -1.33
N VAL A 262 9.05 -3.92 -0.81
CA VAL A 262 8.05 -3.45 0.13
C VAL A 262 8.47 -3.77 1.57
N LEU A 263 8.59 -2.73 2.41
CA LEU A 263 9.04 -2.87 3.78
C LEU A 263 7.87 -3.10 4.73
N PRO A 264 7.88 -4.21 5.52
CA PRO A 264 6.91 -4.42 6.58
C PRO A 264 7.21 -3.50 7.77
N MET A 265 6.34 -2.53 8.03
CA MET A 265 6.52 -1.54 9.09
C MET A 265 5.94 -2.04 10.42
N ALA A 266 4.74 -2.59 10.41
CA ALA A 266 4.06 -3.07 11.60
C ALA A 266 4.54 -4.46 12.06
N THR A 267 4.52 -4.72 13.36
CA THR A 267 4.93 -6.02 13.93
C THR A 267 4.00 -7.14 13.46
N TRP A 268 2.69 -6.92 13.37
CA TRP A 268 1.74 -7.92 12.92
C TRP A 268 2.03 -8.36 11.48
N VAL A 269 2.44 -7.43 10.61
CA VAL A 269 2.85 -7.73 9.22
C VAL A 269 4.01 -8.71 9.22
N LYS A 270 5.07 -8.41 9.99
CA LYS A 270 6.27 -9.26 10.09
C LYS A 270 5.91 -10.68 10.54
N MET A 271 5.06 -10.80 11.57
CA MET A 271 4.62 -12.11 12.07
C MET A 271 3.79 -12.88 11.03
N THR A 272 2.89 -12.19 10.32
CA THR A 272 2.07 -12.80 9.29
C THR A 272 2.91 -13.24 8.08
N MET A 273 3.90 -12.44 7.66
CA MET A 273 4.85 -12.81 6.61
C MET A 273 5.72 -14.01 7.01
N MET A 274 6.19 -14.06 8.25
CA MET A 274 6.91 -15.24 8.77
C MET A 274 6.06 -16.49 8.75
N LEU A 275 4.79 -16.40 9.20
CA LEU A 275 3.85 -17.53 9.17
C LEU A 275 3.64 -18.04 7.74
N GLN A 276 3.41 -17.12 6.80
CA GLN A 276 3.28 -17.47 5.38
C GLN A 276 4.50 -18.21 4.85
N SER A 277 5.69 -17.68 5.14
CA SER A 277 6.96 -18.28 4.67
C SER A 277 7.16 -19.70 5.23
N VAL A 278 6.84 -19.92 6.50
CA VAL A 278 6.92 -21.26 7.12
C VAL A 278 5.96 -22.24 6.42
N VAL A 279 4.71 -21.86 6.20
CA VAL A 279 3.71 -22.70 5.51
C VAL A 279 4.16 -22.99 4.07
N SER A 280 4.59 -21.96 3.36
CA SER A 280 5.02 -22.06 1.96
C SER A 280 6.24 -22.96 1.83
N LEU A 281 7.31 -22.67 2.57
CA LEU A 281 8.57 -23.40 2.52
C LEU A 281 8.36 -24.88 2.91
N SER A 282 7.63 -25.16 3.98
CA SER A 282 7.34 -26.53 4.41
C SER A 282 6.58 -27.30 3.34
N THR A 283 5.56 -26.69 2.73
CA THR A 283 4.77 -27.33 1.67
C THR A 283 5.62 -27.63 0.44
N VAL A 284 6.36 -26.62 -0.07
CA VAL A 284 7.15 -26.74 -1.29
C VAL A 284 8.31 -27.74 -1.10
N ALA A 285 9.07 -27.60 -0.01
CA ALA A 285 10.23 -28.47 0.26
C ALA A 285 9.83 -29.95 0.37
N LEU A 286 8.76 -30.25 1.12
CA LEU A 286 8.28 -31.63 1.30
C LEU A 286 7.70 -32.22 0.02
N VAL A 287 6.94 -31.42 -0.77
CA VAL A 287 6.39 -31.85 -2.03
C VAL A 287 7.49 -32.16 -3.04
N ILE A 288 8.51 -31.29 -3.16
CA ILE A 288 9.64 -31.50 -4.07
C ILE A 288 10.45 -32.73 -3.64
N ALA A 289 10.82 -32.79 -2.35
CA ALA A 289 11.61 -33.94 -1.84
C ALA A 289 10.90 -35.28 -2.09
N ARG A 290 9.57 -35.35 -1.87
CA ARG A 290 8.80 -36.55 -2.12
C ARG A 290 8.65 -36.84 -3.62
N ALA A 291 8.40 -35.81 -4.45
CA ALA A 291 8.30 -35.98 -5.90
C ALA A 291 9.59 -36.56 -6.51
N VAL A 292 10.76 -36.04 -6.11
CA VAL A 292 12.05 -36.56 -6.53
C VAL A 292 12.25 -38.02 -6.11
N ASN A 293 11.82 -38.39 -4.90
CA ASN A 293 11.94 -39.76 -4.42
C ASN A 293 10.98 -40.74 -5.13
N ILE A 294 9.86 -40.25 -5.66
CA ILE A 294 8.92 -41.07 -6.46
C ILE A 294 9.45 -41.28 -7.90
N LEU A 295 10.18 -40.30 -8.44
CA LEU A 295 10.69 -40.33 -9.83
C LEU A 295 11.97 -41.14 -9.98
N LYS A 296 12.62 -41.52 -8.88
CA LYS A 296 13.75 -42.49 -8.83
C LYS A 296 13.25 -43.92 -8.82
#